data_ab0d049c154738d0b8f10455569aa500
#
_entry.id   ab0d049c154738d0b8f10455569aa500
#
_cell.length_a   1.000
_cell.length_b   1.000
_cell.length_c   1.000
_cell.angle_alpha   90.00
_cell.angle_beta   90.00
_cell.angle_gamma   90.00
#
_symmetry.space_group_name_H-M   'P 1'
#
loop_
_entity.id
_entity.type
_entity.pdbx_description
1 polymer ?
#
loop_
_entity_poly.entity_id
_entity_poly.type
_entity_poly.pdbx_seq_one_letter_code
_entity_poly.pdbx_strand_id
1 'polypeptide(L)'
;MRVAGYLPLAAACLATLVWAGAAPALIVPKQSIAGVELNMTRPEVKEKKGQPDRILHGSNDLGPYTEFIYKNAVGKLKVTFQVDPSATWIFTNRETQKTAEGVHVGSPESALHDAYPRLHCRNQGGVFRHCWTGHLSGPKYGKVTDYRIGIGTGNVTSITVTAHPAMLFLQY
;
A
#
# COMPACT_ATOMS: atom_id res chain seq x y z
N MET A 1 -54.09 33.27 -47.70
CA MET A 1 -53.78 32.08 -46.88
C MET A 1 -52.28 31.94 -46.76
N ARG A 2 -51.69 32.18 -45.59
CA ARG A 2 -50.26 32.04 -45.32
C ARG A 2 -50.09 30.79 -44.44
N VAL A 3 -49.33 29.79 -44.93
CA VAL A 3 -49.01 28.59 -44.20
C VAL A 3 -47.68 28.82 -43.49
N ALA A 4 -47.67 28.84 -42.15
CA ALA A 4 -46.50 28.96 -41.33
C ALA A 4 -45.85 27.56 -41.17
N GLY A 5 -44.62 27.39 -41.64
CA GLY A 5 -43.84 26.18 -41.47
C GLY A 5 -43.17 26.19 -40.11
N TYR A 6 -43.40 25.20 -39.27
CA TYR A 6 -42.67 24.90 -38.03
C TYR A 6 -41.43 24.09 -38.34
N LEU A 7 -40.25 24.60 -38.00
CA LEU A 7 -38.98 23.86 -37.99
C LEU A 7 -38.83 23.20 -36.59
N PRO A 8 -38.56 21.89 -36.50
CA PRO A 8 -38.24 21.26 -35.22
C PRO A 8 -36.77 21.54 -34.86
N LEU A 9 -36.55 22.14 -33.68
CA LEU A 9 -35.24 22.22 -33.04
C LEU A 9 -34.86 20.81 -32.55
N ALA A 10 -33.84 20.22 -33.16
CA ALA A 10 -33.19 19.02 -32.68
C ALA A 10 -32.24 19.41 -31.53
N ALA A 11 -32.59 19.08 -30.30
CA ALA A 11 -31.71 19.22 -29.14
C ALA A 11 -30.66 18.10 -29.13
N ALA A 12 -29.43 18.41 -29.47
CA ALA A 12 -28.30 17.46 -29.36
C ALA A 12 -27.84 17.39 -27.89
N CYS A 13 -28.18 16.29 -27.20
CA CYS A 13 -27.63 15.95 -25.89
C CYS A 13 -26.15 15.51 -26.06
N LEU A 14 -25.22 16.39 -25.73
CA LEU A 14 -23.81 16.05 -25.55
C LEU A 14 -23.63 15.28 -24.24
N ALA A 15 -23.55 13.94 -24.36
CA ALA A 15 -23.16 13.09 -23.24
C ALA A 15 -21.65 13.27 -22.96
N THR A 16 -21.31 14.04 -21.93
CA THR A 16 -19.93 14.13 -21.43
C THR A 16 -19.56 12.82 -20.73
N LEU A 17 -18.76 11.99 -21.38
CA LEU A 17 -18.09 10.83 -20.76
C LEU A 17 -17.10 11.36 -19.71
N VAL A 18 -17.50 11.36 -18.45
CA VAL A 18 -16.58 11.57 -17.32
C VAL A 18 -15.73 10.31 -17.20
N TRP A 19 -14.51 10.37 -17.65
CA TRP A 19 -13.52 9.35 -17.34
C TRP A 19 -13.23 9.42 -15.84
N ALA A 20 -13.77 8.47 -15.10
CA ALA A 20 -13.36 8.24 -13.72
C ALA A 20 -11.91 7.73 -13.75
N GLY A 21 -10.96 8.64 -13.72
CA GLY A 21 -9.55 8.29 -13.55
C GLY A 21 -9.45 7.48 -12.26
N ALA A 22 -8.89 6.26 -12.35
CA ALA A 22 -8.62 5.46 -11.17
C ALA A 22 -7.79 6.30 -10.20
N ALA A 23 -8.35 6.60 -9.03
CA ALA A 23 -7.61 7.31 -7.99
C ALA A 23 -6.31 6.56 -7.70
N PRO A 24 -5.17 7.24 -7.59
CA PRO A 24 -3.90 6.59 -7.30
C PRO A 24 -4.05 5.73 -6.04
N ALA A 25 -3.53 4.51 -6.10
CA ALA A 25 -3.64 3.57 -4.99
C ALA A 25 -2.93 4.16 -3.77
N LEU A 26 -3.70 4.58 -2.78
CA LEU A 26 -3.23 5.32 -1.61
C LEU A 26 -2.58 4.37 -0.60
N ILE A 27 -1.47 4.80 -0.02
CA ILE A 27 -0.90 4.24 1.21
C ILE A 27 -1.41 5.10 2.38
N VAL A 28 -2.12 4.48 3.31
CA VAL A 28 -2.51 5.13 4.57
C VAL A 28 -1.60 4.58 5.66
N PRO A 29 -0.66 5.38 6.20
CA PRO A 29 0.29 4.93 7.19
C PRO A 29 -0.38 4.25 8.38
N LYS A 30 0.18 3.11 8.83
CA LYS A 30 -0.31 2.25 9.94
C LYS A 30 -1.69 1.62 9.71
N GLN A 31 -2.27 1.74 8.51
CA GLN A 31 -3.61 1.25 8.25
C GLN A 31 -3.69 0.38 6.99
N SER A 32 -3.28 0.89 5.82
CA SER A 32 -3.57 0.21 4.56
C SER A 32 -2.57 0.51 3.45
N ILE A 33 -2.51 -0.40 2.46
CA ILE A 33 -1.83 -0.20 1.18
C ILE A 33 -2.77 -0.65 0.05
N ALA A 34 -2.96 0.18 -0.95
CA ALA A 34 -3.78 -0.10 -2.14
C ALA A 34 -5.22 -0.53 -1.79
N GLY A 35 -5.76 0.02 -0.71
CA GLY A 35 -7.09 -0.29 -0.21
C GLY A 35 -7.20 -1.61 0.56
N VAL A 36 -6.12 -2.40 0.71
CA VAL A 36 -6.08 -3.51 1.65
C VAL A 36 -5.72 -2.97 3.02
N GLU A 37 -6.53 -3.25 4.01
CA GLU A 37 -6.37 -2.79 5.39
C GLU A 37 -5.85 -3.91 6.29
N LEU A 38 -5.12 -3.55 7.35
CA LEU A 38 -4.84 -4.49 8.44
C LEU A 38 -6.15 -4.98 9.04
N ASN A 39 -6.17 -6.25 9.42
CA ASN A 39 -7.32 -6.99 9.95
C ASN A 39 -8.37 -7.42 8.91
N MET A 40 -8.22 -7.08 7.61
CA MET A 40 -9.06 -7.70 6.58
C MET A 40 -8.86 -9.21 6.52
N THR A 41 -9.94 -9.95 6.41
CA THR A 41 -9.92 -11.40 6.20
C THR A 41 -9.50 -11.75 4.77
N ARG A 42 -9.12 -13.01 4.55
CA ARG A 42 -8.76 -13.51 3.20
C ARG A 42 -9.87 -13.30 2.16
N PRO A 43 -11.17 -13.57 2.46
CA PRO A 43 -12.27 -13.29 1.54
C PRO A 43 -12.38 -11.79 1.19
N GLU A 44 -12.32 -10.90 2.17
CA GLU A 44 -12.40 -9.44 1.96
C GLU A 44 -11.25 -8.91 1.09
N VAL A 45 -10.02 -9.43 1.32
CA VAL A 45 -8.88 -9.07 0.46
C VAL A 45 -9.09 -9.55 -0.97
N LYS A 46 -9.65 -10.76 -1.18
CA LYS A 46 -9.98 -11.27 -2.52
C LYS A 46 -11.11 -10.48 -3.17
N GLU A 47 -12.12 -10.10 -2.44
CA GLU A 47 -13.21 -9.25 -2.93
C GLU A 47 -12.66 -7.90 -3.43
N LYS A 48 -11.75 -7.30 -2.68
CA LYS A 48 -11.18 -5.98 -2.96
C LYS A 48 -10.12 -5.98 -4.08
N LYS A 49 -9.32 -7.06 -4.20
CA LYS A 49 -8.15 -7.14 -5.11
C LYS A 49 -8.29 -8.17 -6.21
N GLY A 50 -9.32 -9.00 -6.19
CA GLY A 50 -9.44 -10.19 -7.03
C GLY A 50 -8.63 -11.35 -6.48
N GLN A 51 -8.53 -12.43 -7.29
CA GLN A 51 -7.70 -13.58 -6.94
C GLN A 51 -6.21 -13.21 -6.97
N PRO A 52 -5.41 -13.66 -5.98
CA PRO A 52 -3.97 -13.44 -6.01
C PRO A 52 -3.32 -14.26 -7.14
N ASP A 53 -2.25 -13.71 -7.74
CA ASP A 53 -1.45 -14.43 -8.73
C ASP A 53 -0.74 -15.64 -8.13
N ARG A 54 -0.41 -15.57 -6.83
CA ARG A 54 0.22 -16.67 -6.09
C ARG A 54 -0.21 -16.64 -4.62
N ILE A 55 -0.40 -17.84 -4.06
CA ILE A 55 -0.58 -18.07 -2.62
C ILE A 55 0.63 -18.86 -2.13
N LEU A 56 1.28 -18.37 -1.09
CA LEU A 56 2.35 -19.08 -0.39
C LEU A 56 1.88 -19.45 1.00
N HIS A 57 2.33 -20.61 1.46
CA HIS A 57 2.19 -21.06 2.85
C HIS A 57 3.59 -21.27 3.41
N GLY A 58 3.81 -20.83 4.64
CA GLY A 58 5.08 -20.97 5.33
C GLY A 58 4.91 -20.91 6.84
N SER A 59 6.03 -20.93 7.52
CA SER A 59 6.11 -20.76 8.98
C SER A 59 7.33 -19.91 9.33
N ASN A 60 7.23 -19.11 10.36
CA ASN A 60 8.32 -18.33 10.96
C ASN A 60 8.19 -18.38 12.50
N ASP A 61 8.97 -17.58 13.22
CA ASP A 61 9.00 -17.56 14.69
C ASP A 61 7.65 -17.23 15.35
N LEU A 62 6.72 -16.63 14.61
CA LEU A 62 5.35 -16.37 15.07
C LEU A 62 4.36 -17.48 14.67
N GLY A 63 4.85 -18.55 14.00
CA GLY A 63 4.02 -19.67 13.56
C GLY A 63 3.68 -19.66 12.08
N PRO A 64 2.65 -20.43 11.66
CA PRO A 64 2.27 -20.57 10.26
C PRO A 64 1.68 -19.29 9.70
N TYR A 65 1.95 -19.04 8.42
CA TYR A 65 1.37 -17.92 7.69
C TYR A 65 0.88 -18.32 6.29
N THR A 66 -0.02 -17.51 5.76
CA THR A 66 -0.42 -17.51 4.34
C THR A 66 -0.10 -16.15 3.75
N GLU A 67 0.54 -16.10 2.58
CA GLU A 67 0.83 -14.85 1.87
C GLU A 67 0.12 -14.84 0.52
N PHE A 68 -0.69 -13.81 0.24
CA PHE A 68 -1.24 -13.52 -1.07
C PHE A 68 -0.32 -12.55 -1.80
N ILE A 69 0.03 -12.89 -3.04
CA ILE A 69 0.92 -12.08 -3.89
C ILE A 69 0.16 -11.63 -5.12
N TYR A 70 0.10 -10.32 -5.33
CA TYR A 70 -0.47 -9.65 -6.50
C TYR A 70 0.65 -8.97 -7.26
N LYS A 71 0.93 -9.39 -8.50
CA LYS A 71 2.00 -8.86 -9.36
C LYS A 71 1.42 -8.01 -10.48
N ASN A 72 2.19 -7.06 -10.97
CA ASN A 72 1.98 -6.35 -12.22
C ASN A 72 3.33 -5.88 -12.77
N ALA A 73 3.33 -5.15 -13.90
CA ALA A 73 4.54 -4.68 -14.54
C ALA A 73 5.42 -3.75 -13.65
N VAL A 74 4.81 -3.05 -12.68
CA VAL A 74 5.48 -2.07 -11.81
C VAL A 74 5.80 -2.59 -10.40
N GLY A 75 5.66 -3.91 -10.17
CA GLY A 75 6.01 -4.50 -8.88
C GLY A 75 4.93 -5.38 -8.27
N LYS A 76 4.98 -5.59 -6.96
CA LYS A 76 4.10 -6.51 -6.23
C LYS A 76 3.49 -5.87 -4.99
N LEU A 77 2.28 -6.33 -4.68
CA LEU A 77 1.62 -6.17 -3.40
C LEU A 77 1.58 -7.56 -2.74
N LYS A 78 1.97 -7.64 -1.48
CA LYS A 78 1.91 -8.87 -0.69
C LYS A 78 1.04 -8.61 0.53
N VAL A 79 0.19 -9.58 0.87
CA VAL A 79 -0.67 -9.55 2.06
C VAL A 79 -0.43 -10.82 2.84
N THR A 80 0.09 -10.71 4.05
CA THR A 80 0.37 -11.86 4.93
C THR A 80 -0.69 -11.95 6.02
N PHE A 81 -1.20 -13.17 6.19
CA PHE A 81 -2.15 -13.57 7.21
C PHE A 81 -1.41 -14.52 8.17
N GLN A 82 -1.13 -14.08 9.38
CA GLN A 82 -0.33 -14.82 10.33
C GLN A 82 -1.02 -14.90 11.69
N VAL A 83 -1.05 -16.12 12.28
CA VAL A 83 -1.68 -16.44 13.57
C VAL A 83 -3.20 -16.25 13.57
N ASP A 84 -3.68 -15.18 12.95
CA ASP A 84 -5.07 -14.77 12.76
C ASP A 84 -5.48 -14.97 11.30
N PRO A 85 -6.73 -15.29 10.95
CA PRO A 85 -7.22 -15.33 9.58
C PRO A 85 -7.17 -13.96 8.87
N SER A 86 -6.82 -12.89 9.58
CA SER A 86 -6.78 -11.51 9.10
C SER A 86 -5.39 -11.04 8.66
N ALA A 87 -5.37 -10.00 7.83
CA ALA A 87 -4.15 -9.39 7.32
C ALA A 87 -3.35 -8.70 8.42
N THR A 88 -2.14 -9.19 8.69
CA THR A 88 -1.23 -8.67 9.73
C THR A 88 -0.05 -7.90 9.16
N TRP A 89 0.22 -8.09 7.85
CA TRP A 89 1.36 -7.49 7.16
C TRP A 89 0.98 -7.22 5.70
N ILE A 90 1.18 -5.98 5.24
CA ILE A 90 0.90 -5.56 3.87
C ILE A 90 2.15 -4.87 3.34
N PHE A 91 2.70 -5.39 2.26
CA PHE A 91 3.95 -4.93 1.65
C PHE A 91 3.72 -4.47 0.22
N THR A 92 4.40 -3.42 -0.21
CA THR A 92 4.48 -3.02 -1.61
C THR A 92 5.88 -2.57 -2.00
N ASN A 93 6.27 -2.87 -3.25
CA ASN A 93 7.39 -2.24 -3.93
C ASN A 93 6.95 -1.55 -5.24
N ARG A 94 5.67 -1.18 -5.35
CA ARG A 94 5.10 -0.46 -6.50
C ARG A 94 5.29 1.04 -6.34
N GLU A 95 5.88 1.68 -7.34
CA GLU A 95 6.10 3.14 -7.37
C GLU A 95 4.81 3.95 -7.51
N THR A 96 3.75 3.32 -8.05
CA THR A 96 2.46 3.98 -8.29
C THR A 96 1.64 4.24 -7.03
N GLN A 97 2.04 3.68 -5.89
CA GLN A 97 1.33 3.81 -4.62
C GLN A 97 1.99 4.87 -3.76
N LYS A 98 1.23 5.89 -3.35
CA LYS A 98 1.73 7.06 -2.61
C LYS A 98 0.96 7.26 -1.32
N THR A 99 1.63 7.83 -0.31
CA THR A 99 0.94 8.39 0.86
C THR A 99 0.31 9.73 0.51
N ALA A 100 -0.50 10.27 1.41
CA ALA A 100 -1.10 11.61 1.24
C ALA A 100 -0.03 12.70 1.12
N GLU A 101 1.13 12.50 1.78
CA GLU A 101 2.30 13.40 1.74
C GLU A 101 3.15 13.20 0.47
N GLY A 102 2.76 12.29 -0.44
CA GLY A 102 3.45 12.02 -1.70
C GLY A 102 4.59 11.00 -1.61
N VAL A 103 4.89 10.44 -0.44
CA VAL A 103 5.94 9.43 -0.26
C VAL A 103 5.55 8.13 -0.96
N HIS A 104 6.47 7.57 -1.75
CA HIS A 104 6.29 6.34 -2.51
C HIS A 104 7.62 5.57 -2.65
N VAL A 105 7.59 4.38 -3.22
CA VAL A 105 8.80 3.64 -3.63
C VAL A 105 9.54 4.48 -4.68
N GLY A 106 10.84 4.71 -4.46
CA GLY A 106 11.66 5.64 -5.24
C GLY A 106 11.85 7.02 -4.61
N SER A 107 11.04 7.40 -3.61
CA SER A 107 11.23 8.66 -2.87
C SER A 107 12.58 8.68 -2.14
N PRO A 108 13.34 9.79 -2.14
CA PRO A 108 14.56 9.92 -1.35
C PRO A 108 14.26 9.95 0.15
N GLU A 109 15.23 9.53 0.97
CA GLU A 109 15.09 9.53 2.45
C GLU A 109 14.76 10.92 3.01
N SER A 110 15.28 11.98 2.40
CA SER A 110 14.95 13.37 2.80
C SER A 110 13.46 13.66 2.71
N ALA A 111 12.77 13.20 1.66
CA ALA A 111 11.32 13.38 1.53
C ALA A 111 10.52 12.65 2.63
N LEU A 112 11.07 11.53 3.18
CA LEU A 112 10.47 10.90 4.34
C LEU A 112 10.58 11.76 5.60
N HIS A 113 11.75 12.36 5.84
CA HIS A 113 11.99 13.22 7.00
C HIS A 113 11.12 14.48 6.94
N ASP A 114 10.94 15.05 5.75
CA ASP A 114 10.06 16.21 5.53
C ASP A 114 8.59 15.84 5.80
N ALA A 115 8.14 14.67 5.31
CA ALA A 115 6.77 14.20 5.48
C ALA A 115 6.46 13.74 6.93
N TYR A 116 7.45 13.15 7.61
CA TYR A 116 7.27 12.53 8.92
C TYR A 116 8.33 13.00 9.94
N PRO A 117 8.17 14.16 10.60
CA PRO A 117 9.19 14.70 11.52
C PRO A 117 9.53 13.80 12.71
N ARG A 118 8.67 12.83 13.05
CA ARG A 118 8.89 11.83 14.12
C ARG A 118 9.25 10.46 13.56
N LEU A 119 9.97 10.42 12.45
CA LEU A 119 10.45 9.20 11.83
C LEU A 119 11.62 8.63 12.67
N HIS A 120 11.60 7.33 12.91
CA HIS A 120 12.69 6.58 13.51
C HIS A 120 13.41 5.78 12.44
N CYS A 121 14.76 5.79 12.45
CA CYS A 121 15.52 5.04 11.45
C CYS A 121 16.63 4.20 12.11
N ARG A 122 16.89 2.99 11.55
CA ARG A 122 17.97 2.10 11.98
C ARG A 122 18.54 1.31 10.78
N ASN A 123 19.86 1.26 10.68
CA ASN A 123 20.52 0.41 9.68
C ASN A 123 20.42 -1.07 10.06
N GLN A 124 20.24 -1.93 9.05
CA GLN A 124 20.22 -3.39 9.21
C GLN A 124 21.10 -4.05 8.16
N GLY A 125 22.09 -4.82 8.63
CA GLY A 125 22.95 -5.64 7.78
C GLY A 125 23.80 -4.89 6.76
N GLY A 126 23.95 -3.57 6.85
CA GLY A 126 24.74 -2.77 5.90
C GLY A 126 24.13 -2.63 4.48
N VAL A 127 22.97 -3.25 4.22
CA VAL A 127 22.32 -3.25 2.90
C VAL A 127 21.10 -2.35 2.88
N PHE A 128 20.34 -2.34 3.97
CA PHE A 128 19.11 -1.58 4.11
C PHE A 128 19.11 -0.73 5.38
N ARG A 129 18.34 0.34 5.30
CA ARG A 129 17.94 1.17 6.43
C ARG A 129 16.42 1.11 6.55
N HIS A 130 15.94 0.78 7.73
CA HIS A 130 14.52 0.83 8.06
C HIS A 130 14.20 2.17 8.69
N CYS A 131 13.21 2.88 8.15
CA CYS A 131 12.66 4.10 8.70
C CYS A 131 11.17 3.90 8.94
N TRP A 132 10.67 4.15 10.15
CA TRP A 132 9.28 3.83 10.46
C TRP A 132 8.55 4.92 11.24
N THR A 133 7.23 4.92 11.07
CA THR A 133 6.29 5.68 11.89
C THR A 133 5.53 4.72 12.81
N GLY A 134 5.24 5.14 14.05
CA GLY A 134 4.62 4.31 15.07
C GLY A 134 5.61 3.82 16.11
N HIS A 135 5.21 2.88 16.97
CA HIS A 135 6.02 2.41 18.09
C HIS A 135 6.29 0.90 17.98
N LEU A 136 7.57 0.52 18.08
CA LEU A 136 8.00 -0.88 18.02
C LEU A 136 7.85 -1.63 19.36
N SER A 137 7.69 -0.91 20.47
CA SER A 137 7.62 -1.46 21.83
C SER A 137 6.94 -0.51 22.80
N GLY A 138 6.70 -0.99 24.03
CA GLY A 138 6.12 -0.20 25.13
C GLY A 138 4.59 -0.06 25.07
N PRO A 139 4.00 0.82 25.92
CA PRO A 139 2.54 0.95 26.02
C PRO A 139 1.83 1.42 24.74
N LYS A 140 2.59 1.98 23.81
CA LYS A 140 2.10 2.42 22.49
C LYS A 140 2.47 1.45 21.36
N TYR A 141 2.93 0.25 21.71
CA TYR A 141 3.16 -0.83 20.74
C TYR A 141 1.93 -1.06 19.87
N GLY A 142 2.13 -1.19 18.56
CA GLY A 142 1.00 -1.38 17.66
C GLY A 142 1.40 -1.25 16.19
N LYS A 143 0.46 -0.79 15.41
CA LYS A 143 0.62 -0.68 13.96
C LYS A 143 1.72 0.30 13.58
N VAL A 144 2.62 -0.12 12.69
CA VAL A 144 3.69 0.70 12.12
C VAL A 144 3.65 0.71 10.61
N THR A 145 4.21 1.76 10.02
CA THR A 145 4.59 1.78 8.61
C THR A 145 6.10 1.85 8.54
N ASP A 146 6.71 0.89 7.88
CA ASP A 146 8.14 0.82 7.60
C ASP A 146 8.42 1.19 6.16
N TYR A 147 9.40 2.05 5.98
CA TYR A 147 9.97 2.46 4.71
C TYR A 147 11.39 1.90 4.64
N ARG A 148 11.58 0.86 3.82
CA ARG A 148 12.92 0.30 3.63
C ARG A 148 13.68 1.14 2.62
N ILE A 149 14.85 1.63 2.99
CA ILE A 149 15.73 2.45 2.18
C ILE A 149 16.93 1.62 1.74
N GLY A 150 17.26 1.65 0.47
CA GLY A 150 18.50 1.07 -0.05
C GLY A 150 19.68 1.97 0.30
N ILE A 151 20.66 1.47 1.07
CA ILE A 151 21.82 2.27 1.53
C ILE A 151 22.61 2.82 0.33
N GLY A 152 22.75 2.05 -0.75
CA GLY A 152 23.47 2.50 -1.95
C GLY A 152 22.75 3.55 -2.79
N THR A 153 21.42 3.65 -2.68
CA THR A 153 20.61 4.59 -3.47
C THR A 153 20.05 5.75 -2.67
N GLY A 154 19.93 5.60 -1.35
CA GLY A 154 19.27 6.57 -0.47
C GLY A 154 17.75 6.68 -0.72
N ASN A 155 17.16 5.76 -1.49
CA ASN A 155 15.75 5.83 -1.87
C ASN A 155 14.93 4.71 -1.21
N VAL A 156 13.64 4.95 -1.02
CA VAL A 156 12.66 3.95 -0.57
C VAL A 156 12.57 2.83 -1.61
N THR A 157 12.83 1.59 -1.20
CA THR A 157 12.75 0.40 -2.04
C THR A 157 11.48 -0.41 -1.82
N SER A 158 10.87 -0.28 -0.64
CA SER A 158 9.58 -0.89 -0.33
C SER A 158 8.92 -0.21 0.87
N ILE A 159 7.60 -0.37 0.96
CA ILE A 159 6.81 0.16 2.07
C ILE A 159 5.99 -0.99 2.64
N THR A 160 5.98 -1.08 3.96
CA THR A 160 5.25 -2.11 4.71
C THR A 160 4.35 -1.47 5.77
N VAL A 161 3.11 -1.94 5.85
CA VAL A 161 2.22 -1.64 6.97
C VAL A 161 2.00 -2.93 7.75
N THR A 162 2.25 -2.93 9.05
CA THR A 162 2.12 -4.14 9.88
C THR A 162 1.51 -3.86 11.25
N ALA A 163 0.78 -4.86 11.75
CA ALA A 163 0.31 -4.94 13.14
C ALA A 163 1.32 -5.64 14.07
N HIS A 164 2.35 -6.29 13.51
CA HIS A 164 3.41 -6.99 14.26
C HIS A 164 4.79 -6.40 13.96
N PRO A 165 5.12 -5.22 14.51
CA PRO A 165 6.35 -4.51 14.19
C PRO A 165 7.64 -5.26 14.58
N ALA A 166 7.60 -6.19 15.52
CA ALA A 166 8.74 -7.05 15.85
C ALA A 166 9.25 -7.86 14.62
N MET A 167 8.35 -8.21 13.70
CA MET A 167 8.71 -8.92 12.46
C MET A 167 9.58 -8.12 11.49
N LEU A 168 9.59 -6.79 11.58
CA LEU A 168 10.39 -5.95 10.67
C LEU A 168 11.89 -6.28 10.73
N PHE A 169 12.35 -6.82 11.83
CA PHE A 169 13.76 -7.11 12.09
C PHE A 169 14.08 -8.60 12.18
N LEU A 170 13.08 -9.50 12.02
CA LEU A 170 13.26 -10.95 12.08
C LEU A 170 13.38 -11.61 10.69
N GLN A 171 13.17 -10.89 9.60
CA GLN A 171 13.14 -11.45 8.24
C GLN A 171 14.51 -11.46 7.55
N TYR A 172 15.54 -12.02 8.22
CA TYR A 172 16.84 -12.27 7.57
C TYR A 172 17.49 -13.53 8.13
#